data_5390557b22c2b2b948852c60ebd1b5c5
#
_entry.id   5390557b22c2b2b948852c60ebd1b5c5
#
_cell.length_a   1.000
_cell.length_b   1.000
_cell.length_c   1.000
_cell.angle_alpha   90.00
_cell.angle_beta   90.00
_cell.angle_gamma   90.00
#
_symmetry.space_group_name_H-M   'P 1'
#
loop_
_entity.id
_entity.type
_entity.pdbx_description
1 polymer ?
#
loop_
_entity_poly.entity_id
_entity_poly.type
_entity_poly.pdbx_seq_one_letter_code
_entity_poly.pdbx_strand_id
1 'polypeptide(L)'
;MIASVRGVVADIAGGEIVVEVNGLGYVVTVPDRSALHFSLGEEVHLHTAMVVRDDHVGLFGFESREELSLFGLLRSVNGVGPKMALAVLGQITPGAIHDAVVTENDAAFRAVSGVGAKTAKLIVLSLQGAFDNAPKAPRTPDSTKDIPAAVKTSVVQALVGLGWSDKVAKQGVEHALEEASSGPVDASTLLREALSILGPQTNRESRR
;
A
#
# COMPACT_ATOMS: atom_id res chain seq x y z
N MET A 1 -3.63 -21.32 0.10
CA MET A 1 -3.90 -19.90 0.42
C MET A 1 -4.12 -19.15 -0.88
N ILE A 2 -5.17 -18.30 -0.96
CA ILE A 2 -5.49 -17.51 -2.16
C ILE A 2 -5.09 -16.07 -1.85
N ALA A 3 -4.05 -15.56 -2.55
CA ALA A 3 -3.46 -14.24 -2.30
C ALA A 3 -3.93 -13.16 -3.29
N SER A 4 -4.46 -13.57 -4.42
CA SER A 4 -5.10 -12.70 -5.40
C SER A 4 -6.10 -13.48 -6.24
N VAL A 5 -7.09 -12.77 -6.79
CA VAL A 5 -8.06 -13.31 -7.75
C VAL A 5 -8.14 -12.35 -8.93
N ARG A 6 -7.99 -12.85 -10.14
CA ARG A 6 -8.18 -12.10 -11.39
C ARG A 6 -9.17 -12.84 -12.27
N GLY A 7 -10.23 -12.16 -12.68
CA GLY A 7 -11.27 -12.76 -13.50
C GLY A 7 -12.39 -11.77 -13.77
N VAL A 8 -13.54 -12.28 -14.18
CA VAL A 8 -14.71 -11.50 -14.57
C VAL A 8 -15.76 -11.55 -13.44
N VAL A 9 -16.37 -10.42 -13.13
CA VAL A 9 -17.47 -10.35 -12.14
C VAL A 9 -18.71 -11.02 -12.73
N ALA A 10 -19.07 -12.16 -12.16
CA ALA A 10 -20.22 -12.96 -12.60
C ALA A 10 -21.49 -12.64 -11.82
N ASP A 11 -21.37 -12.18 -10.56
CA ASP A 11 -22.52 -11.79 -9.72
C ASP A 11 -22.08 -10.77 -8.66
N ILE A 12 -23.05 -9.96 -8.18
CA ILE A 12 -22.85 -8.95 -7.12
C ILE A 12 -24.05 -8.99 -6.19
N ALA A 13 -23.82 -9.31 -4.92
CA ALA A 13 -24.89 -9.38 -3.91
C ALA A 13 -24.40 -8.97 -2.52
N GLY A 14 -24.93 -7.89 -1.95
CA GLY A 14 -24.79 -7.55 -0.54
C GLY A 14 -23.38 -7.44 0.01
N GLY A 15 -22.44 -6.82 -0.73
CA GLY A 15 -21.04 -6.69 -0.33
C GLY A 15 -20.18 -7.93 -0.67
N GLU A 16 -20.75 -8.91 -1.36
CA GLU A 16 -20.06 -10.05 -1.95
C GLU A 16 -20.11 -9.97 -3.46
N ILE A 17 -19.03 -10.33 -4.11
CA ILE A 17 -18.96 -10.49 -5.56
C ILE A 17 -18.52 -11.90 -5.90
N VAL A 18 -19.02 -12.44 -7.00
CA VAL A 18 -18.53 -13.69 -7.58
C VAL A 18 -17.57 -13.35 -8.71
N VAL A 19 -16.31 -13.70 -8.56
CA VAL A 19 -15.29 -13.54 -9.61
C VAL A 19 -15.07 -14.89 -10.28
N GLU A 20 -15.41 -14.99 -11.57
CA GLU A 20 -15.20 -16.19 -12.37
C GLU A 20 -13.77 -16.22 -12.93
N VAL A 21 -13.08 -17.31 -12.65
CA VAL A 21 -11.72 -17.59 -13.13
C VAL A 21 -11.71 -18.96 -13.78
N ASN A 22 -11.58 -19.04 -15.09
CA ASN A 22 -11.53 -20.30 -15.85
C ASN A 22 -12.71 -21.26 -15.54
N GLY A 23 -13.92 -20.72 -15.41
CA GLY A 23 -15.14 -21.50 -15.14
C GLY A 23 -15.36 -21.83 -13.66
N LEU A 24 -14.54 -21.33 -12.75
CA LEU A 24 -14.75 -21.42 -11.30
C LEU A 24 -15.14 -20.07 -10.73
N GLY A 25 -16.27 -20.01 -10.01
CA GLY A 25 -16.74 -18.81 -9.31
C GLY A 25 -16.18 -18.74 -7.89
N TYR A 26 -15.43 -17.68 -7.59
CA TYR A 26 -14.96 -17.37 -6.25
C TYR A 26 -15.85 -16.32 -5.60
N VAL A 27 -16.48 -16.66 -4.49
CA VAL A 27 -17.22 -15.67 -3.66
C VAL A 27 -16.18 -14.86 -2.88
N VAL A 28 -16.13 -13.56 -3.13
CA VAL A 28 -15.20 -12.63 -2.50
C VAL A 28 -15.98 -11.55 -1.78
N THR A 29 -15.80 -11.43 -0.48
CA THR A 29 -16.38 -10.34 0.31
C THR A 29 -15.49 -9.11 0.17
N VAL A 30 -16.06 -7.97 -0.24
CA VAL A 30 -15.35 -6.73 -0.50
C VAL A 30 -15.88 -5.61 0.40
N PRO A 31 -15.12 -4.51 0.65
CA PRO A 31 -15.64 -3.33 1.32
C PRO A 31 -16.89 -2.79 0.60
N ASP A 32 -17.91 -2.36 1.36
CA ASP A 32 -19.19 -1.88 0.77
C ASP A 32 -18.98 -0.79 -0.28
N ARG A 33 -18.03 0.12 -0.07
CA ARG A 33 -17.71 1.16 -1.06
C ARG A 33 -17.14 0.59 -2.36
N SER A 34 -16.30 -0.46 -2.29
CA SER A 34 -15.75 -1.12 -3.47
C SER A 34 -16.85 -1.89 -4.23
N ALA A 35 -17.78 -2.52 -3.50
CA ALA A 35 -18.90 -3.21 -4.12
C ALA A 35 -19.75 -2.32 -5.05
N LEU A 36 -19.82 -1.01 -4.74
CA LEU A 36 -20.56 -0.03 -5.55
C LEU A 36 -19.87 0.33 -6.87
N HIS A 37 -18.59 0.05 -7.00
CA HIS A 37 -17.81 0.36 -8.19
C HIS A 37 -17.78 -0.78 -9.20
N PHE A 38 -17.99 -2.03 -8.77
CA PHE A 38 -17.95 -3.19 -9.66
C PHE A 38 -19.20 -3.30 -10.51
N SER A 39 -19.02 -3.77 -11.73
CA SER A 39 -20.11 -4.05 -12.69
C SER A 39 -20.05 -5.50 -13.15
N LEU A 40 -21.24 -6.09 -13.44
CA LEU A 40 -21.33 -7.43 -14.02
C LEU A 40 -20.58 -7.46 -15.36
N GLY A 41 -19.78 -8.51 -15.58
CA GLY A 41 -18.98 -8.68 -16.80
C GLY A 41 -17.67 -7.91 -16.81
N GLU A 42 -17.36 -7.11 -15.78
CA GLU A 42 -16.10 -6.38 -15.65
C GLU A 42 -14.95 -7.32 -15.28
N GLU A 43 -13.78 -7.13 -15.88
CA GLU A 43 -12.54 -7.80 -15.47
C GLU A 43 -11.96 -7.10 -14.24
N VAL A 44 -11.74 -7.87 -13.17
CA VAL A 44 -11.19 -7.35 -11.91
C VAL A 44 -9.92 -8.08 -11.50
N HIS A 45 -9.06 -7.38 -10.79
CA HIS A 45 -7.91 -7.95 -10.09
C HIS A 45 -7.93 -7.53 -8.63
N LEU A 46 -8.19 -8.48 -7.73
CA LEU A 46 -8.27 -8.25 -6.30
C LEU A 46 -7.09 -8.88 -5.57
N HIS A 47 -6.54 -8.15 -4.62
CA HIS A 47 -5.66 -8.68 -3.59
C HIS A 47 -6.51 -9.33 -2.51
N THR A 48 -6.21 -10.57 -2.12
CA THR A 48 -7.14 -11.32 -1.27
C THR A 48 -6.50 -11.80 0.04
N ALA A 49 -7.33 -11.84 1.09
CA ALA A 49 -7.05 -12.50 2.35
C ALA A 49 -8.01 -13.67 2.55
N MET A 50 -7.51 -14.88 2.62
CA MET A 50 -8.30 -16.06 2.97
C MET A 50 -8.30 -16.24 4.50
N VAL A 51 -9.47 -16.26 5.10
CA VAL A 51 -9.65 -16.48 6.53
C VAL A 51 -10.35 -17.82 6.72
N VAL A 52 -9.64 -18.74 7.35
CA VAL A 52 -10.17 -20.09 7.65
C VAL A 52 -10.56 -20.11 9.12
N ARG A 53 -11.76 -20.58 9.41
CA ARG A 53 -12.29 -20.93 10.73
C ARG A 53 -12.79 -22.35 10.70
N ASP A 54 -13.08 -22.93 11.84
CA ASP A 54 -13.44 -24.34 11.96
C ASP A 54 -14.60 -24.77 11.04
N ASP A 55 -15.55 -23.89 10.81
CA ASP A 55 -16.79 -24.14 10.06
C ASP A 55 -16.93 -23.29 8.78
N HIS A 56 -16.00 -22.37 8.53
CA HIS A 56 -16.16 -21.40 7.45
C HIS A 56 -14.84 -20.93 6.85
N VAL A 57 -14.79 -20.87 5.53
CA VAL A 57 -13.70 -20.26 4.77
C VAL A 57 -14.24 -19.01 4.09
N GLY A 58 -13.72 -17.85 4.49
CA GLY A 58 -14.04 -16.57 3.86
C GLY A 58 -12.88 -16.05 3.02
N LEU A 59 -13.18 -15.53 1.84
CA LEU A 59 -12.23 -14.82 0.98
C LEU A 59 -12.60 -13.35 0.96
N PHE A 60 -11.69 -12.51 1.39
CA PHE A 60 -11.85 -11.05 1.46
C PHE A 60 -10.99 -10.41 0.37
N GLY A 61 -11.57 -9.52 -0.44
CA GLY A 61 -10.91 -8.91 -1.59
C GLY A 61 -10.77 -7.39 -1.47
N PHE A 62 -9.67 -6.86 -1.98
CA PHE A 62 -9.32 -5.45 -1.93
C PHE A 62 -8.72 -5.03 -3.26
N GLU A 63 -9.03 -3.80 -3.70
CA GLU A 63 -8.51 -3.24 -4.95
C GLU A 63 -7.02 -2.89 -4.85
N SER A 64 -6.54 -2.57 -3.64
CA SER A 64 -5.15 -2.22 -3.41
C SER A 64 -4.45 -3.09 -2.36
N ARG A 65 -3.11 -3.17 -2.46
CA ARG A 65 -2.28 -3.81 -1.43
C ARG A 65 -2.31 -3.05 -0.10
N GLU A 66 -2.53 -1.75 -0.14
CA GLU A 66 -2.66 -0.91 1.05
C GLU A 66 -3.90 -1.30 1.86
N GLU A 67 -5.05 -1.45 1.20
CA GLU A 67 -6.28 -1.93 1.85
C GLU A 67 -6.12 -3.33 2.44
N LEU A 68 -5.49 -4.25 1.70
CA LEU A 68 -5.18 -5.58 2.20
C LEU A 68 -4.29 -5.54 3.45
N SER A 69 -3.27 -4.67 3.45
CA SER A 69 -2.37 -4.50 4.60
C SER A 69 -3.11 -3.94 5.80
N LEU A 70 -3.93 -2.90 5.60
CA LEU A 70 -4.78 -2.32 6.65
C LEU A 70 -5.78 -3.33 7.20
N PHE A 71 -6.38 -4.16 6.35
CA PHE A 71 -7.24 -5.25 6.80
C PHE A 71 -6.50 -6.21 7.73
N GLY A 72 -5.27 -6.58 7.38
CA GLY A 72 -4.41 -7.40 8.23
C GLY A 72 -4.12 -6.75 9.59
N LEU A 73 -3.74 -5.47 9.58
CA LEU A 73 -3.46 -4.68 10.78
C LEU A 73 -4.70 -4.51 11.67
N LEU A 74 -5.85 -4.17 11.09
CA LEU A 74 -7.11 -4.06 11.83
C LEU A 74 -7.48 -5.39 12.50
N ARG A 75 -7.30 -6.52 11.81
CA ARG A 75 -7.59 -7.84 12.35
C ARG A 75 -6.63 -8.29 13.46
N SER A 76 -5.45 -7.71 13.56
CA SER A 76 -4.52 -7.99 14.66
C SER A 76 -4.94 -7.31 15.96
N VAL A 77 -5.88 -6.35 15.89
CA VAL A 77 -6.40 -5.64 17.07
C VAL A 77 -7.37 -6.56 17.83
N ASN A 78 -7.17 -6.68 19.13
CA ASN A 78 -8.04 -7.49 19.97
C ASN A 78 -9.50 -7.00 19.92
N GLY A 79 -10.41 -7.90 19.60
CA GLY A 79 -11.84 -7.61 19.43
C GLY A 79 -12.24 -7.13 18.02
N VAL A 80 -11.31 -7.05 17.07
CA VAL A 80 -11.60 -6.73 15.67
C VAL A 80 -11.57 -7.99 14.81
N GLY A 81 -12.74 -8.48 14.42
CA GLY A 81 -12.89 -9.60 13.49
C GLY A 81 -12.89 -9.14 12.02
N PRO A 82 -12.88 -10.10 11.06
CA PRO A 82 -12.87 -9.78 9.63
C PRO A 82 -14.02 -8.86 9.20
N LYS A 83 -15.23 -9.10 9.68
CA LYS A 83 -16.41 -8.28 9.36
C LYS A 83 -16.25 -6.83 9.82
N MET A 84 -15.72 -6.63 11.04
CA MET A 84 -15.49 -5.29 11.57
C MET A 84 -14.35 -4.58 10.82
N ALA A 85 -13.24 -5.27 10.52
CA ALA A 85 -12.16 -4.73 9.72
C ALA A 85 -12.64 -4.29 8.32
N LEU A 86 -13.51 -5.11 7.70
CA LEU A 86 -14.10 -4.79 6.41
C LEU A 86 -15.03 -3.57 6.50
N ALA A 87 -15.87 -3.49 7.54
CA ALA A 87 -16.76 -2.34 7.78
C ALA A 87 -15.96 -1.03 7.97
N VAL A 88 -14.83 -1.07 8.66
CA VAL A 88 -13.92 0.09 8.79
C VAL A 88 -13.42 0.51 7.41
N LEU A 89 -12.90 -0.41 6.61
CA LEU A 89 -12.40 -0.11 5.25
C LEU A 89 -13.52 0.29 4.27
N GLY A 90 -14.74 -0.15 4.50
CA GLY A 90 -15.90 0.25 3.71
C GLY A 90 -16.37 1.69 3.98
N GLN A 91 -16.09 2.24 5.17
CA GLN A 91 -16.54 3.56 5.58
C GLN A 91 -15.41 4.60 5.64
N ILE A 92 -14.18 4.18 5.91
CA ILE A 92 -13.03 5.06 6.06
C ILE A 92 -11.99 4.71 5.01
N THR A 93 -11.53 5.71 4.25
CA THR A 93 -10.46 5.51 3.24
C THR A 93 -9.11 5.24 3.91
N PRO A 94 -8.17 4.56 3.26
CA PRO A 94 -6.83 4.33 3.78
C PRO A 94 -6.13 5.59 4.28
N GLY A 95 -6.20 6.68 3.51
CA GLY A 95 -5.64 7.97 3.91
C GLY A 95 -6.29 8.53 5.17
N ALA A 96 -7.64 8.48 5.27
CA ALA A 96 -8.36 8.95 6.46
C ALA A 96 -8.09 8.07 7.70
N ILE A 97 -7.85 6.76 7.52
CA ILE A 97 -7.39 5.88 8.60
C ILE A 97 -6.02 6.34 9.09
N HIS A 98 -5.08 6.60 8.17
CA HIS A 98 -3.76 7.09 8.51
C HIS A 98 -3.82 8.40 9.29
N ASP A 99 -4.60 9.38 8.80
CA ASP A 99 -4.76 10.69 9.43
C ASP A 99 -5.39 10.56 10.84
N ALA A 100 -6.42 9.72 10.98
CA ALA A 100 -7.05 9.46 12.27
C ALA A 100 -6.09 8.83 13.29
N VAL A 101 -5.19 7.95 12.85
CA VAL A 101 -4.17 7.33 13.70
C VAL A 101 -3.10 8.34 14.10
N VAL A 102 -2.57 9.13 13.15
CA VAL A 102 -1.55 10.16 13.41
C VAL A 102 -2.06 11.25 14.35
N THR A 103 -3.34 11.65 14.21
CA THR A 103 -3.98 12.67 15.06
C THR A 103 -4.63 12.09 16.32
N GLU A 104 -4.45 10.80 16.59
CA GLU A 104 -5.07 10.07 17.73
C GLU A 104 -6.61 10.23 17.79
N ASN A 105 -7.24 10.41 16.65
CA ASN A 105 -8.68 10.64 16.53
C ASN A 105 -9.48 9.33 16.53
N ASP A 106 -9.84 8.82 17.70
CA ASP A 106 -10.67 7.64 17.86
C ASP A 106 -12.14 7.84 17.41
N ALA A 107 -12.59 9.09 17.30
CA ALA A 107 -13.97 9.41 16.89
C ALA A 107 -14.25 8.95 15.45
N ALA A 108 -13.26 9.00 14.56
CA ALA A 108 -13.40 8.52 13.19
C ALA A 108 -13.78 7.03 13.16
N PHE A 109 -13.18 6.21 14.01
CA PHE A 109 -13.48 4.78 14.10
C PHE A 109 -14.80 4.50 14.82
N ARG A 110 -15.19 5.32 15.81
CA ARG A 110 -16.49 5.19 16.49
C ARG A 110 -17.69 5.46 15.57
N ALA A 111 -17.49 6.20 14.51
CA ALA A 111 -18.53 6.44 13.52
C ALA A 111 -18.90 5.16 12.73
N VAL A 112 -18.02 4.16 12.72
CA VAL A 112 -18.25 2.87 12.04
C VAL A 112 -19.17 2.00 12.88
N SER A 113 -20.24 1.49 12.27
CA SER A 113 -21.20 0.61 12.93
C SER A 113 -20.49 -0.63 13.52
N GLY A 114 -20.76 -0.91 14.78
CA GLY A 114 -20.17 -2.03 15.52
C GLY A 114 -18.82 -1.73 16.19
N VAL A 115 -18.23 -0.54 15.99
CA VAL A 115 -17.00 -0.14 16.67
C VAL A 115 -17.31 0.69 17.92
N GLY A 116 -17.13 0.09 19.09
CA GLY A 116 -17.30 0.79 20.38
C GLY A 116 -16.10 1.65 20.75
N ALA A 117 -16.27 2.56 21.73
CA ALA A 117 -15.25 3.49 22.17
C ALA A 117 -13.94 2.78 22.62
N LYS A 118 -14.04 1.63 23.27
CA LYS A 118 -12.86 0.86 23.70
C LYS A 118 -12.10 0.29 22.50
N THR A 119 -12.84 -0.28 21.52
CA THR A 119 -12.26 -0.85 20.31
C THR A 119 -11.64 0.24 19.45
N ALA A 120 -12.28 1.39 19.29
CA ALA A 120 -11.74 2.54 18.54
C ALA A 120 -10.38 3.00 19.09
N LYS A 121 -10.26 3.14 20.43
CA LYS A 121 -8.98 3.48 21.07
C LYS A 121 -7.92 2.42 20.85
N LEU A 122 -8.28 1.12 20.92
CA LEU A 122 -7.36 0.01 20.66
C LEU A 122 -6.90 0.00 19.19
N ILE A 123 -7.78 0.33 18.24
CA ILE A 123 -7.41 0.46 16.83
C ILE A 123 -6.36 1.54 16.64
N VAL A 124 -6.61 2.76 17.16
CA VAL A 124 -5.66 3.88 17.05
C VAL A 124 -4.30 3.49 17.62
N LEU A 125 -4.26 2.97 18.84
CA LEU A 125 -3.01 2.61 19.52
C LEU A 125 -2.23 1.50 18.77
N SER A 126 -2.94 0.47 18.29
CA SER A 126 -2.31 -0.65 17.60
C SER A 126 -1.79 -0.27 16.22
N LEU A 127 -2.53 0.56 15.48
CA LEU A 127 -2.13 1.03 14.16
C LEU A 127 -0.97 2.03 14.26
N GLN A 128 -0.95 2.90 15.26
CA GLN A 128 0.15 3.84 15.51
C GLN A 128 1.48 3.08 15.66
N GLY A 129 1.54 2.06 16.51
CA GLY A 129 2.73 1.23 16.65
C GLY A 129 3.12 0.46 15.37
N ALA A 130 2.14 0.10 14.54
CA ALA A 130 2.39 -0.57 13.27
C ALA A 130 2.91 0.39 12.19
N PHE A 131 2.42 1.62 12.14
CA PHE A 131 2.89 2.64 11.19
C PHE A 131 4.28 3.15 11.55
N ASP A 132 4.62 3.25 12.82
CA ASP A 132 5.97 3.63 13.28
C ASP A 132 7.01 2.55 12.94
N ASN A 133 6.61 1.27 12.93
CA ASN A 133 7.48 0.13 12.67
C ASN A 133 7.44 -0.34 11.20
N ALA A 134 6.52 0.17 10.37
CA ALA A 134 6.49 -0.19 8.96
C ALA A 134 7.72 0.39 8.25
N PRO A 135 8.47 -0.40 7.46
CA PRO A 135 9.41 0.20 6.52
C PRO A 135 8.60 1.17 5.65
N LYS A 136 8.95 2.45 5.72
CA LYS A 136 8.29 3.49 4.93
C LYS A 136 8.31 3.06 3.47
N ALA A 137 7.23 2.45 3.01
CA ALA A 137 7.04 2.21 1.58
C ALA A 137 7.09 3.57 0.88
N PRO A 138 7.77 3.68 -0.28
CA PRO A 138 7.78 4.93 -1.01
C PRO A 138 6.32 5.30 -1.31
N ARG A 139 5.87 6.40 -0.74
CA ARG A 139 4.60 7.03 -1.08
C ARG A 139 4.67 7.36 -2.55
N THR A 140 3.77 6.84 -3.37
CA THR A 140 3.51 7.39 -4.71
C THR A 140 2.98 8.81 -4.48
N PRO A 141 3.71 9.85 -4.86
CA PRO A 141 3.20 11.21 -4.73
C PRO A 141 2.14 11.43 -5.81
N ASP A 142 0.95 11.77 -5.37
CA ASP A 142 0.02 12.48 -6.23
C ASP A 142 0.64 13.83 -6.59
N SER A 143 0.69 14.07 -7.88
CA SER A 143 1.31 15.17 -8.59
C SER A 143 1.27 16.53 -7.88
N THR A 144 2.45 17.12 -7.54
CA THR A 144 2.93 18.45 -7.99
C THR A 144 4.29 18.82 -7.38
N LYS A 145 5.27 19.04 -8.26
CA LYS A 145 6.45 19.94 -8.18
C LYS A 145 7.17 20.17 -6.84
N ASP A 146 7.58 19.09 -6.11
CA ASP A 146 8.76 19.17 -5.24
C ASP A 146 9.19 17.74 -4.94
N ILE A 147 10.34 17.34 -5.47
CA ILE A 147 10.91 16.01 -5.17
C ILE A 147 11.26 16.01 -3.69
N PRO A 148 10.63 15.18 -2.83
CA PRO A 148 10.88 15.20 -1.41
C PRO A 148 12.36 14.96 -1.11
N ALA A 149 12.95 15.72 -0.20
CA ALA A 149 14.34 15.56 0.23
C ALA A 149 14.66 14.10 0.62
N ALA A 150 13.69 13.34 1.08
CA ALA A 150 13.77 11.92 1.39
C ALA A 150 14.10 11.05 0.15
N VAL A 151 13.55 11.38 -1.04
CA VAL A 151 13.84 10.64 -2.29
C VAL A 151 15.29 10.89 -2.72
N LYS A 152 15.74 12.15 -2.68
CA LYS A 152 17.13 12.51 -2.96
C LYS A 152 18.10 11.75 -2.05
N THR A 153 17.81 11.73 -0.75
CA THR A 153 18.65 11.03 0.25
C THR A 153 18.67 9.51 -0.02
N SER A 154 17.55 8.90 -0.34
CA SER A 154 17.47 7.46 -0.63
C SER A 154 18.28 7.08 -1.89
N VAL A 155 18.24 7.92 -2.95
CA VAL A 155 19.00 7.68 -4.18
C VAL A 155 20.50 7.88 -3.94
N VAL A 156 20.91 8.89 -3.17
CA VAL A 156 22.31 9.08 -2.77
C VAL A 156 22.81 7.86 -2.00
N GLN A 157 22.04 7.35 -1.03
CA GLN A 157 22.42 6.15 -0.27
C GLN A 157 22.53 4.90 -1.14
N ALA A 158 21.64 4.73 -2.12
CA ALA A 158 21.72 3.63 -3.08
C ALA A 158 23.00 3.70 -3.92
N LEU A 159 23.37 4.89 -4.42
CA LEU A 159 24.60 5.11 -5.17
C LEU A 159 25.85 4.85 -4.32
N VAL A 160 25.85 5.29 -3.06
CA VAL A 160 26.94 4.99 -2.12
C VAL A 160 27.06 3.49 -1.87
N GLY A 161 25.93 2.79 -1.71
CA GLY A 161 25.88 1.32 -1.59
C GLY A 161 26.40 0.59 -2.84
N LEU A 162 26.30 1.21 -4.02
CA LEU A 162 26.85 0.71 -5.28
C LEU A 162 28.34 1.08 -5.50
N GLY A 163 28.95 1.80 -4.55
CA GLY A 163 30.40 2.04 -4.53
C GLY A 163 30.85 3.45 -4.94
N TRP A 164 29.92 4.39 -5.19
CA TRP A 164 30.30 5.80 -5.42
C TRP A 164 30.57 6.52 -4.09
N SER A 165 31.50 7.50 -4.11
CA SER A 165 31.69 8.35 -2.93
C SER A 165 30.46 9.24 -2.71
N ASP A 166 30.16 9.58 -1.45
CA ASP A 166 29.02 10.43 -1.07
C ASP A 166 28.98 11.76 -1.87
N LYS A 167 30.15 12.36 -2.11
CA LYS A 167 30.27 13.58 -2.91
C LYS A 167 29.84 13.37 -4.37
N VAL A 168 30.31 12.30 -5.00
CA VAL A 168 30.01 11.98 -6.41
C VAL A 168 28.54 11.56 -6.55
N ALA A 169 28.01 10.80 -5.60
CA ALA A 169 26.61 10.40 -5.58
C ALA A 169 25.67 11.63 -5.49
N LYS A 170 25.97 12.60 -4.63
CA LYS A 170 25.21 13.85 -4.52
C LYS A 170 25.24 14.66 -5.81
N GLN A 171 26.40 14.82 -6.42
CA GLN A 171 26.56 15.53 -7.69
C GLN A 171 25.79 14.84 -8.83
N GLY A 172 25.85 13.51 -8.90
CA GLY A 172 25.11 12.75 -9.91
C GLY A 172 23.59 12.90 -9.77
N VAL A 173 23.07 12.93 -8.53
CA VAL A 173 21.65 13.17 -8.26
C VAL A 173 21.24 14.60 -8.59
N GLU A 174 22.06 15.61 -8.28
CA GLU A 174 21.77 17.01 -8.63
C GLU A 174 21.71 17.20 -10.15
N HIS A 175 22.67 16.64 -10.88
CA HIS A 175 22.71 16.72 -12.35
C HIS A 175 21.53 16.00 -13.01
N ALA A 176 21.15 14.82 -12.49
CA ALA A 176 19.97 14.10 -12.96
C ALA A 176 18.67 14.90 -12.73
N LEU A 177 18.61 15.69 -11.67
CA LEU A 177 17.48 16.57 -11.38
C LEU A 177 17.41 17.80 -12.30
N GLU A 178 18.54 18.32 -12.74
CA GLU A 178 18.62 19.43 -13.69
C GLU A 178 18.23 19.01 -15.11
N GLU A 179 18.59 17.77 -15.50
CA GLU A 179 18.25 17.22 -16.82
C GLU A 179 16.82 16.69 -16.91
N ALA A 180 16.19 16.34 -15.79
CA ALA A 180 14.81 15.87 -15.73
C ALA A 180 13.80 16.99 -16.08
N SER A 181 13.69 17.29 -17.37
CA SER A 181 12.74 18.25 -17.92
C SER A 181 11.30 17.67 -17.89
N SER A 182 10.49 18.10 -16.91
CA SER A 182 9.00 18.05 -16.96
C SER A 182 8.35 16.65 -16.91
N GLY A 183 8.47 15.95 -15.79
CA GLY A 183 7.68 14.74 -15.51
C GLY A 183 7.76 14.36 -14.03
N PRO A 184 6.87 13.49 -13.53
CA PRO A 184 6.99 12.96 -12.17
C PRO A 184 8.26 12.10 -12.08
N VAL A 185 9.26 12.60 -11.35
CA VAL A 185 10.52 11.88 -11.12
C VAL A 185 10.36 11.03 -9.86
N ASP A 186 10.19 9.73 -10.03
CA ASP A 186 10.25 8.77 -8.93
C ASP A 186 11.69 8.37 -8.60
N ALA A 187 11.90 7.73 -7.45
CA ALA A 187 13.24 7.33 -6.99
C ALA A 187 13.95 6.39 -7.98
N SER A 188 13.20 5.55 -8.70
CA SER A 188 13.76 4.57 -9.65
C SER A 188 14.22 5.23 -10.95
N THR A 189 13.47 6.22 -11.41
CA THR A 189 13.81 7.03 -12.58
C THR A 189 15.03 7.90 -12.28
N LEU A 190 15.03 8.59 -11.12
CA LEU A 190 16.14 9.41 -10.68
C LEU A 190 17.43 8.60 -10.49
N LEU A 191 17.32 7.39 -9.92
CA LEU A 191 18.48 6.49 -9.79
C LEU A 191 19.02 6.06 -11.15
N ARG A 192 18.15 5.73 -12.10
CA ARG A 192 18.56 5.33 -13.45
C ARG A 192 19.26 6.45 -14.21
N GLU A 193 18.72 7.66 -14.11
CA GLU A 193 19.33 8.85 -14.73
C GLU A 193 20.68 9.19 -14.08
N ALA A 194 20.76 9.19 -12.75
CA ALA A 194 22.02 9.39 -12.04
C ALA A 194 23.08 8.33 -12.41
N LEU A 195 22.69 7.06 -12.57
CA LEU A 195 23.58 6.00 -13.04
C LEU A 195 24.02 6.18 -14.49
N SER A 196 23.13 6.70 -15.35
CA SER A 196 23.47 7.02 -16.75
C SER A 196 24.52 8.14 -16.83
N ILE A 197 24.42 9.15 -15.98
CA ILE A 197 25.35 10.29 -15.90
C ILE A 197 26.70 9.86 -15.31
N LEU A 198 26.67 9.07 -14.22
CA LEU A 198 27.90 8.65 -13.52
C LEU A 198 28.69 7.57 -14.27
N GLY A 199 28.03 6.84 -15.20
CA GLY A 199 28.66 5.77 -15.98
C GLY A 199 29.02 4.53 -15.17
N PRO A 200 29.53 3.45 -15.82
CA PRO A 200 29.95 2.24 -15.12
C PRO A 200 31.20 2.51 -14.25
N GLN A 201 31.17 2.04 -12.99
CA GLN A 201 32.36 2.08 -12.13
C GLN A 201 33.45 1.20 -12.73
N THR A 202 34.47 1.81 -13.27
CA THR A 202 35.75 1.13 -13.53
C THR A 202 36.46 0.95 -12.20
N ASN A 203 36.48 -0.24 -11.68
CA ASN A 203 37.19 -0.64 -10.48
C ASN A 203 38.71 -0.46 -10.71
N ARG A 204 39.24 0.73 -10.40
CA ARG A 204 40.64 1.06 -10.41
C ARG A 204 41.17 1.14 -8.98
N GLU A 205 41.19 0.02 -8.28
CA GLU A 205 42.06 -0.15 -7.11
C GLU A 205 42.19 -1.63 -6.77
N SER A 206 42.97 -2.36 -7.58
CA SER A 206 43.60 -3.61 -7.16
C SER A 206 44.84 -3.86 -8.01
N ARG A 207 45.85 -2.98 -7.81
CA ARG A 207 47.26 -3.28 -8.15
C ARG A 207 48.15 -2.18 -7.57
N ARG A 208 48.52 -2.35 -6.29
CA ARG A 208 49.86 -2.11 -5.79
C ARG A 208 50.05 -2.75 -4.44
#